data_650dc2b15dc90a75b3a27dc7f497db99
#
_entry.id   650dc2b15dc90a75b3a27dc7f497db99
#
_cell.length_a   1.000
_cell.length_b   1.000
_cell.length_c   1.000
_cell.angle_alpha   90.00
_cell.angle_beta   90.00
_cell.angle_gamma   90.00
#
_symmetry.space_group_name_H-M   'P 1'
#
loop_
_entity.id
_entity.type
_entity.pdbx_description
1 polymer ?
#
loop_
_entity_poly.entity_id
_entity_poly.type
_entity_poly.pdbx_seq_one_letter_code
_entity_poly.pdbx_strand_id
1 'polypeptide(L)'
;PAPAADNPAVSAAAQTRAVASEEAKTQLADSTVYMSEPAEFKETVQGQASQAGKLTWTLDNKPIADWKTWNMDSGTFTGQPFVTIEEKVDGNDLHLNLQFQKLFGDDLSLRSPHNIRRTYRNFIGSHELVGTSQDLSLTIRKNIVLRPYEDFHSHEEMLASIEKSRQDAKTDRLVQIENIGKSAQGRDIKLGIISSDQKSIDDYLSTT
;
A
#
# COMPACT_ATOMS: atom_id res chain seq x y z
N PRO A 1 -16.74 -53.65 65.96
CA PRO A 1 -16.74 -52.28 65.49
C PRO A 1 -16.38 -52.28 63.98
N ALA A 2 -17.35 -51.92 63.20
CA ALA A 2 -17.15 -51.84 61.76
C ALA A 2 -16.71 -50.44 61.44
N PRO A 3 -15.85 -50.19 60.45
CA PRO A 3 -15.50 -48.86 59.99
C PRO A 3 -16.52 -48.35 58.99
N ALA A 4 -16.73 -47.06 59.05
CA ALA A 4 -17.61 -46.23 58.19
C ALA A 4 -17.12 -46.22 56.73
N ALA A 5 -18.06 -46.29 55.82
CA ALA A 5 -17.81 -46.13 54.40
C ALA A 5 -17.76 -44.64 54.07
N ASP A 6 -16.60 -44.20 53.64
CA ASP A 6 -16.45 -42.88 52.99
C ASP A 6 -16.94 -42.93 51.53
N ASN A 7 -17.88 -42.06 51.22
CA ASN A 7 -18.33 -41.85 49.87
C ASN A 7 -17.78 -40.49 49.35
N PRO A 8 -16.80 -40.45 48.46
CA PRO A 8 -16.39 -39.21 47.86
C PRO A 8 -17.32 -38.88 46.69
N ALA A 9 -18.22 -37.92 46.90
CA ALA A 9 -18.92 -37.23 45.82
C ALA A 9 -17.89 -36.47 44.98
N VAL A 10 -17.51 -37.07 43.87
CA VAL A 10 -16.66 -36.40 42.86
C VAL A 10 -17.53 -35.36 42.16
N SER A 11 -17.37 -34.11 42.57
CA SER A 11 -17.88 -32.97 41.88
C SER A 11 -17.16 -32.86 40.51
N ALA A 12 -17.84 -33.27 39.46
CA ALA A 12 -17.43 -33.02 38.10
C ALA A 12 -17.68 -31.51 37.80
N ALA A 13 -16.75 -30.69 38.23
CA ALA A 13 -16.67 -29.32 37.72
C ALA A 13 -16.37 -29.42 36.21
N ALA A 14 -17.41 -29.18 35.43
CA ALA A 14 -17.28 -29.02 34.00
C ALA A 14 -16.33 -27.85 33.75
N GLN A 15 -15.09 -28.13 33.43
CA GLN A 15 -14.15 -27.19 32.85
C GLN A 15 -14.65 -26.87 31.45
N THR A 16 -15.47 -25.84 31.34
CA THR A 16 -15.73 -25.19 30.06
C THR A 16 -14.41 -24.58 29.59
N ARG A 17 -13.67 -25.36 28.85
CA ARG A 17 -12.49 -24.90 28.14
C ARG A 17 -13.03 -23.91 27.12
N ALA A 18 -12.84 -22.61 27.38
CA ALA A 18 -13.01 -21.59 26.36
C ALA A 18 -12.07 -21.99 25.21
N VAL A 19 -12.65 -22.50 24.14
CA VAL A 19 -11.95 -22.65 22.86
C VAL A 19 -11.68 -21.25 22.44
N ALA A 20 -10.44 -20.79 22.60
CA ALA A 20 -9.98 -19.56 21.96
C ALA A 20 -10.25 -19.77 20.45
N SER A 21 -11.17 -19.02 19.90
CA SER A 21 -11.43 -19.05 18.47
C SER A 21 -10.14 -18.67 17.77
N GLU A 22 -9.65 -19.57 16.94
CA GLU A 22 -8.45 -19.32 16.14
C GLU A 22 -8.70 -18.05 15.30
N GLU A 23 -7.81 -17.06 15.43
CA GLU A 23 -7.94 -15.80 14.70
C GLU A 23 -7.91 -16.07 13.18
N ALA A 24 -8.97 -15.77 12.49
CA ALA A 24 -9.01 -15.87 11.03
C ALA A 24 -8.23 -14.69 10.43
N LYS A 25 -7.21 -14.99 9.63
CA LYS A 25 -6.39 -14.01 8.92
C LYS A 25 -6.71 -14.06 7.44
N THR A 26 -7.10 -12.92 6.89
CA THR A 26 -7.39 -12.78 5.46
C THR A 26 -6.46 -11.73 4.86
N GLN A 27 -5.69 -12.15 3.85
CA GLN A 27 -4.87 -11.27 3.05
C GLN A 27 -5.61 -10.97 1.75
N LEU A 28 -5.95 -9.71 1.51
CA LEU A 28 -6.51 -9.24 0.25
C LEU A 28 -5.39 -8.91 -0.74
N ALA A 29 -5.72 -8.94 -2.03
CA ALA A 29 -4.77 -8.58 -3.09
C ALA A 29 -4.32 -7.12 -2.97
N ASP A 30 -3.06 -6.86 -3.30
CA ASP A 30 -2.48 -5.51 -3.31
C ASP A 30 -3.24 -4.60 -4.29
N SER A 31 -3.31 -3.32 -3.98
CA SER A 31 -3.90 -2.32 -4.87
C SER A 31 -3.04 -1.07 -4.95
N THR A 32 -2.97 -0.49 -6.14
CA THR A 32 -2.33 0.82 -6.35
C THR A 32 -3.39 1.91 -6.31
N VAL A 33 -3.11 2.97 -5.53
CA VAL A 33 -3.94 4.17 -5.45
C VAL A 33 -3.10 5.36 -5.90
N TYR A 34 -3.59 6.09 -6.89
CA TYR A 34 -2.98 7.32 -7.34
C TYR A 34 -3.51 8.49 -6.52
N MET A 35 -2.62 9.23 -5.88
CA MET A 35 -3.00 10.34 -4.99
C MET A 35 -3.71 11.49 -5.71
N SER A 36 -3.62 11.54 -7.05
CA SER A 36 -4.28 12.51 -7.93
C SER A 36 -5.68 12.11 -8.39
N GLU A 37 -6.12 10.87 -8.10
CA GLU A 37 -7.35 10.31 -8.62
C GLU A 37 -8.14 9.59 -7.53
N PRO A 38 -9.50 9.60 -7.59
CA PRO A 38 -10.28 8.73 -6.74
C PRO A 38 -10.14 7.28 -7.20
N ALA A 39 -10.20 6.34 -6.26
CA ALA A 39 -10.16 4.92 -6.55
C ALA A 39 -11.22 4.15 -5.74
N GLU A 40 -11.72 3.06 -6.30
CA GLU A 40 -12.68 2.17 -5.65
C GLU A 40 -12.25 0.71 -5.85
N PHE A 41 -12.25 -0.05 -4.77
CA PHE A 41 -11.95 -1.49 -4.80
C PHE A 41 -13.04 -2.26 -4.07
N LYS A 42 -13.52 -3.33 -4.70
CA LYS A 42 -14.54 -4.23 -4.15
C LYS A 42 -13.87 -5.54 -3.78
N GLU A 43 -13.96 -5.90 -2.52
CA GLU A 43 -13.36 -7.11 -1.97
C GLU A 43 -14.44 -7.98 -1.33
N THR A 44 -14.20 -9.29 -1.28
CA THR A 44 -15.09 -10.24 -0.63
C THR A 44 -14.30 -11.08 0.37
N VAL A 45 -14.76 -11.12 1.61
CA VAL A 45 -14.23 -11.97 2.67
C VAL A 45 -15.23 -13.07 2.94
N GLN A 46 -14.93 -14.26 2.49
CA GLN A 46 -15.85 -15.41 2.53
C GLN A 46 -16.14 -15.86 3.97
N GLY A 47 -17.38 -16.19 4.25
CA GLY A 47 -17.83 -16.73 5.53
C GLY A 47 -17.78 -15.75 6.71
N GLN A 48 -17.59 -14.44 6.46
CA GLN A 48 -17.39 -13.43 7.50
C GLN A 48 -18.54 -12.42 7.65
N ALA A 49 -19.73 -12.76 7.16
CA ALA A 49 -20.93 -11.91 7.25
C ALA A 49 -21.21 -11.43 8.68
N SER A 50 -20.94 -12.26 9.70
CA SER A 50 -21.18 -11.95 11.11
C SER A 50 -20.30 -10.85 11.66
N GLN A 51 -19.23 -10.49 10.96
CA GLN A 51 -18.27 -9.44 11.36
C GLN A 51 -18.61 -8.04 10.80
N ALA A 52 -19.64 -7.94 9.95
CA ALA A 52 -20.09 -6.66 9.40
C ALA A 52 -20.46 -5.67 10.53
N GLY A 53 -19.96 -4.45 10.42
CA GLY A 53 -20.17 -3.38 11.41
C GLY A 53 -19.35 -3.55 12.70
N LYS A 54 -18.48 -4.55 12.80
CA LYS A 54 -17.64 -4.82 13.98
C LYS A 54 -16.16 -4.59 13.74
N LEU A 55 -15.78 -4.21 12.52
CA LEU A 55 -14.39 -4.00 12.15
C LEU A 55 -13.92 -2.58 12.51
N THR A 56 -12.74 -2.51 13.08
CA THR A 56 -11.99 -1.26 13.24
C THR A 56 -10.89 -1.21 12.20
N TRP A 57 -10.85 -0.15 11.42
CA TRP A 57 -9.93 0.00 10.30
C TRP A 57 -8.82 1.00 10.60
N THR A 58 -7.59 0.60 10.28
CA THR A 58 -6.40 1.46 10.35
C THR A 58 -5.63 1.41 9.03
N LEU A 59 -4.95 2.50 8.70
CA LEU A 59 -3.96 2.58 7.63
C LEU A 59 -2.64 3.00 8.28
N ASP A 60 -1.60 2.17 8.18
CA ASP A 60 -0.32 2.32 8.91
C ASP A 60 -0.51 2.52 10.43
N ASN A 61 -1.33 1.69 11.04
CA ASN A 61 -1.69 1.74 12.46
C ASN A 61 -2.40 3.04 12.91
N LYS A 62 -2.75 3.93 12.00
CA LYS A 62 -3.53 5.13 12.26
C LYS A 62 -4.98 4.90 11.85
N PRO A 63 -5.99 5.26 12.69
CA PRO A 63 -7.40 5.12 12.32
C PRO A 63 -7.69 5.77 10.96
N ILE A 64 -8.44 5.09 10.09
CA ILE A 64 -8.76 5.64 8.76
C ILE A 64 -9.50 6.99 8.86
N ALA A 65 -10.26 7.20 9.93
CA ALA A 65 -10.95 8.47 10.20
C ALA A 65 -9.99 9.67 10.34
N ASP A 66 -8.73 9.42 10.71
CA ASP A 66 -7.69 10.44 10.87
C ASP A 66 -6.90 10.69 9.57
N TRP A 67 -7.09 9.87 8.57
CA TRP A 67 -6.55 10.10 7.24
C TRP A 67 -7.45 11.07 6.48
N LYS A 68 -6.99 12.32 6.36
CA LYS A 68 -7.72 13.40 5.70
C LYS A 68 -7.03 13.83 4.41
N THR A 69 -7.81 14.31 3.46
CA THR A 69 -7.27 14.93 2.24
C THR A 69 -6.67 16.29 2.56
N TRP A 70 -5.77 16.73 1.71
CA TRP A 70 -5.19 18.08 1.79
C TRP A 70 -6.26 19.15 1.59
N ASN A 71 -6.27 20.13 2.48
CA ASN A 71 -7.09 21.31 2.36
C ASN A 71 -6.22 22.48 1.88
N MET A 72 -6.55 23.03 0.71
CA MET A 72 -5.77 24.10 0.08
C MET A 72 -5.79 25.39 0.88
N ASP A 73 -6.93 25.71 1.49
CA ASP A 73 -7.11 26.96 2.23
C ASP A 73 -6.26 26.99 3.51
N SER A 74 -6.20 25.87 4.21
CA SER A 74 -5.43 25.76 5.45
C SER A 74 -3.99 25.29 5.24
N GLY A 75 -3.68 24.69 4.09
CA GLY A 75 -2.37 24.08 3.82
C GLY A 75 -2.07 22.86 4.71
N THR A 76 -3.10 22.13 5.14
CA THR A 76 -2.98 20.98 6.06
C THR A 76 -3.92 19.84 5.65
N PHE A 77 -3.73 18.64 6.26
CA PHE A 77 -4.60 17.48 6.04
C PHE A 77 -5.85 17.54 6.93
N THR A 78 -6.78 18.42 6.59
CA THR A 78 -8.04 18.67 7.32
C THR A 78 -9.27 18.60 6.42
N GLY A 79 -9.12 18.10 5.20
CA GLY A 79 -10.23 17.97 4.24
C GLY A 79 -11.15 16.78 4.53
N GLN A 80 -11.70 16.21 3.48
CA GLN A 80 -12.56 15.03 3.55
C GLN A 80 -11.77 13.79 4.01
N PRO A 81 -12.43 12.73 4.47
CA PRO A 81 -11.75 11.44 4.69
C PRO A 81 -11.06 10.98 3.41
N PHE A 82 -9.77 10.59 3.52
CA PHE A 82 -9.01 10.07 2.39
C PHE A 82 -9.50 8.67 1.99
N VAL A 83 -9.79 7.82 2.95
CA VAL A 83 -10.29 6.47 2.75
C VAL A 83 -11.58 6.26 3.55
N THR A 84 -12.56 5.64 2.91
CA THR A 84 -13.81 5.15 3.53
C THR A 84 -14.04 3.71 3.13
N ILE A 85 -14.63 2.93 4.03
CA ILE A 85 -14.93 1.51 3.81
C ILE A 85 -16.40 1.29 4.16
N GLU A 86 -17.15 0.83 3.16
CA GLU A 86 -18.52 0.35 3.36
C GLU A 86 -18.50 -1.17 3.47
N GLU A 87 -19.20 -1.68 4.48
CA GLU A 87 -19.36 -3.10 4.74
C GLU A 87 -20.79 -3.52 4.38
N LYS A 88 -20.92 -4.56 3.55
CA LYS A 88 -22.21 -5.13 3.17
C LYS A 88 -22.19 -6.65 3.32
N VAL A 89 -23.32 -7.24 3.62
CA VAL A 89 -23.49 -8.68 3.74
C VAL A 89 -24.27 -9.19 2.54
N ASP A 90 -23.76 -10.26 1.92
CA ASP A 90 -24.50 -11.07 0.95
C ASP A 90 -24.32 -12.56 1.28
N GLY A 91 -25.40 -13.21 1.68
CA GLY A 91 -25.36 -14.59 2.18
C GLY A 91 -24.47 -14.70 3.43
N ASN A 92 -23.42 -15.50 3.34
CA ASN A 92 -22.45 -15.70 4.41
C ASN A 92 -21.20 -14.83 4.27
N ASP A 93 -21.11 -14.03 3.22
CA ASP A 93 -19.91 -13.29 2.88
C ASP A 93 -19.99 -11.82 3.29
N LEU A 94 -18.83 -11.27 3.65
CA LEU A 94 -18.65 -9.85 3.92
C LEU A 94 -18.06 -9.18 2.67
N HIS A 95 -18.81 -8.26 2.10
CA HIS A 95 -18.37 -7.42 0.99
C HIS A 95 -17.88 -6.08 1.49
N LEU A 96 -16.68 -5.71 1.07
CA LEU A 96 -16.03 -4.46 1.42
C LEU A 96 -15.95 -3.58 0.17
N ASN A 97 -16.41 -2.34 0.27
CA ASN A 97 -16.22 -1.32 -0.74
C ASN A 97 -15.25 -0.27 -0.20
N LEU A 98 -14.00 -0.32 -0.65
CA LEU A 98 -12.95 0.59 -0.25
C LEU A 98 -12.91 1.77 -1.25
N GLN A 99 -13.15 2.97 -0.75
CA GLN A 99 -13.14 4.18 -1.56
C GLN A 99 -12.02 5.11 -1.10
N PHE A 100 -11.20 5.54 -2.04
CA PHE A 100 -10.12 6.48 -1.84
C PHE A 100 -10.41 7.79 -2.56
N GLN A 101 -10.24 8.91 -1.87
CA GLN A 101 -10.35 10.24 -2.45
C GLN A 101 -8.98 10.73 -2.95
N LYS A 102 -8.97 11.80 -3.74
CA LYS A 102 -7.71 12.48 -4.09
C LYS A 102 -7.03 13.00 -2.84
N LEU A 103 -5.87 12.45 -2.48
CA LEU A 103 -5.18 12.83 -1.24
C LEU A 103 -4.80 14.32 -1.20
N PHE A 104 -4.41 14.88 -2.36
CA PHE A 104 -4.02 16.29 -2.50
C PHE A 104 -5.04 17.13 -3.30
N GLY A 105 -6.29 16.64 -3.44
CA GLY A 105 -7.30 17.32 -4.24
C GLY A 105 -6.88 17.38 -5.71
N ASP A 106 -7.27 18.46 -6.40
CA ASP A 106 -6.97 18.64 -7.84
C ASP A 106 -5.56 19.20 -8.10
N ASP A 107 -4.76 19.43 -7.06
CA ASP A 107 -3.52 20.19 -7.16
C ASP A 107 -2.23 19.37 -7.22
N LEU A 108 -2.31 18.06 -7.40
CA LEU A 108 -1.11 17.25 -7.63
C LEU A 108 -0.67 17.35 -9.11
N SER A 109 -0.38 18.56 -9.57
CA SER A 109 0.06 18.87 -10.93
C SER A 109 1.49 19.42 -10.92
N LEU A 110 2.08 19.59 -12.10
CA LEU A 110 3.37 20.29 -12.24
C LEU A 110 3.33 21.74 -11.77
N ARG A 111 2.13 22.34 -11.73
CA ARG A 111 1.90 23.71 -11.25
C ARG A 111 1.60 23.79 -9.77
N SER A 112 1.51 22.65 -9.08
CA SER A 112 1.23 22.62 -7.64
C SER A 112 2.25 23.43 -6.86
N PRO A 113 1.85 24.08 -5.75
CA PRO A 113 2.75 24.75 -4.85
C PRO A 113 3.92 23.86 -4.41
N HIS A 114 5.07 24.46 -4.20
CA HIS A 114 6.29 23.71 -3.87
C HIS A 114 6.16 22.85 -2.59
N ASN A 115 5.39 23.32 -1.60
CA ASN A 115 5.10 22.58 -0.37
C ASN A 115 4.36 21.26 -0.65
N ILE A 116 3.34 21.26 -1.54
CA ILE A 116 2.61 20.04 -1.94
C ILE A 116 3.58 19.08 -2.63
N ARG A 117 4.37 19.53 -3.59
CA ARG A 117 5.34 18.70 -4.32
C ARG A 117 6.42 18.09 -3.43
N ARG A 118 6.73 18.72 -2.29
CA ARG A 118 7.61 18.14 -1.27
C ARG A 118 6.88 17.14 -0.39
N THR A 119 5.63 17.43 -0.06
CA THR A 119 4.86 16.67 0.93
C THR A 119 4.39 15.33 0.36
N TYR A 120 3.95 15.24 -0.90
CA TYR A 120 3.45 13.97 -1.46
C TYR A 120 4.50 12.87 -1.45
N ARG A 121 5.79 13.22 -1.50
CA ARG A 121 6.90 12.24 -1.45
C ARG A 121 6.90 11.40 -0.18
N ASN A 122 6.35 11.93 0.91
CA ASN A 122 6.27 11.23 2.19
C ASN A 122 5.20 10.12 2.19
N PHE A 123 4.34 10.10 1.17
CA PHE A 123 3.26 9.14 1.02
C PHE A 123 3.50 8.10 -0.09
N ILE A 124 4.60 8.24 -0.86
CA ILE A 124 4.92 7.26 -1.91
C ILE A 124 5.41 5.99 -1.27
N GLY A 125 4.80 4.87 -1.63
CA GLY A 125 5.22 3.54 -1.16
C GLY A 125 4.05 2.68 -0.71
N SER A 126 4.39 1.59 -0.02
CA SER A 126 3.44 0.64 0.53
C SER A 126 2.91 1.09 1.88
N HIS A 127 1.60 0.99 2.04
CA HIS A 127 0.84 1.31 3.25
C HIS A 127 -0.02 0.11 3.61
N GLU A 128 -0.05 -0.28 4.87
CA GLU A 128 -0.83 -1.44 5.31
C GLU A 128 -2.21 -1.00 5.81
N LEU A 129 -3.26 -1.41 5.11
CA LEU A 129 -4.64 -1.29 5.55
C LEU A 129 -5.02 -2.54 6.36
N VAL A 130 -5.46 -2.36 7.59
CA VAL A 130 -5.81 -3.44 8.50
C VAL A 130 -7.22 -3.23 9.06
N GLY A 131 -8.07 -4.24 8.91
CA GLY A 131 -9.37 -4.34 9.58
C GLY A 131 -9.31 -5.40 10.65
N THR A 132 -9.65 -5.04 11.89
CA THR A 132 -9.65 -5.98 13.03
C THR A 132 -11.01 -5.99 13.69
N SER A 133 -11.56 -7.19 13.90
CA SER A 133 -12.83 -7.36 14.63
C SER A 133 -12.65 -7.08 16.12
N GLN A 134 -13.73 -6.58 16.76
CA GLN A 134 -13.71 -6.23 18.18
C GLN A 134 -13.35 -7.41 19.10
N ASP A 135 -13.74 -8.63 18.70
CA ASP A 135 -13.46 -9.86 19.43
C ASP A 135 -12.11 -10.49 19.04
N LEU A 136 -11.34 -9.84 18.17
CA LEU A 136 -10.06 -10.32 17.63
C LEU A 136 -10.16 -11.66 16.88
N SER A 137 -11.35 -12.07 16.49
CA SER A 137 -11.58 -13.32 15.76
C SER A 137 -11.23 -13.21 14.26
N LEU A 138 -11.16 -11.98 13.72
CA LEU A 138 -10.84 -11.73 12.33
C LEU A 138 -9.85 -10.58 12.19
N THR A 139 -8.80 -10.79 11.40
CA THR A 139 -7.91 -9.74 10.91
C THR A 139 -7.84 -9.80 9.39
N ILE A 140 -8.18 -8.69 8.74
CA ILE A 140 -8.10 -8.48 7.29
C ILE A 140 -6.93 -7.55 7.02
N ARG A 141 -6.06 -7.88 6.06
CA ARG A 141 -4.93 -7.05 5.64
C ARG A 141 -4.97 -6.80 4.14
N LYS A 142 -4.60 -5.61 3.74
CA LYS A 142 -4.43 -5.22 2.34
C LYS A 142 -3.26 -4.25 2.22
N ASN A 143 -2.36 -4.53 1.30
CA ASN A 143 -1.30 -3.58 0.95
C ASN A 143 -1.82 -2.57 -0.08
N ILE A 144 -1.68 -1.29 0.24
CA ILE A 144 -2.04 -0.15 -0.62
C ILE A 144 -0.75 0.54 -1.05
N VAL A 145 -0.46 0.50 -2.34
CA VAL A 145 0.69 1.22 -2.90
C VAL A 145 0.24 2.60 -3.32
N LEU A 146 0.68 3.65 -2.61
CA LEU A 146 0.38 5.03 -2.99
C LEU A 146 1.41 5.55 -3.99
N ARG A 147 0.92 6.10 -5.09
CA ARG A 147 1.72 6.76 -6.13
C ARG A 147 1.12 8.15 -6.43
N PRO A 148 1.92 9.13 -6.88
CA PRO A 148 1.39 10.46 -7.19
C PRO A 148 0.36 10.45 -8.32
N TYR A 149 0.68 9.77 -9.43
CA TYR A 149 -0.13 9.61 -10.65
C TYR A 149 0.34 8.39 -11.43
N GLU A 150 -0.41 7.95 -12.42
CA GLU A 150 -0.18 6.69 -13.14
C GLU A 150 1.22 6.60 -13.77
N ASP A 151 1.63 7.65 -14.47
CA ASP A 151 2.93 7.69 -15.17
C ASP A 151 4.11 8.07 -14.26
N PHE A 152 3.92 8.04 -12.93
CA PHE A 152 5.01 8.32 -12.00
C PHE A 152 6.02 7.18 -11.99
N HIS A 153 7.30 7.53 -12.17
CA HIS A 153 8.42 6.61 -11.98
C HIS A 153 9.30 7.03 -10.81
N SER A 154 9.59 6.10 -9.92
CA SER A 154 10.65 6.28 -8.93
C SER A 154 12.03 6.31 -9.63
N HIS A 155 13.06 6.77 -8.91
CA HIS A 155 14.41 6.74 -9.45
C HIS A 155 14.87 5.32 -9.81
N GLU A 156 14.53 4.34 -8.99
CA GLU A 156 14.84 2.93 -9.18
C GLU A 156 14.13 2.36 -10.42
N GLU A 157 12.84 2.68 -10.59
CA GLU A 157 12.07 2.26 -11.77
C GLU A 157 12.60 2.89 -13.06
N MET A 158 13.02 4.16 -12.99
CA MET A 158 13.65 4.85 -14.10
C MET A 158 14.97 4.15 -14.49
N LEU A 159 15.84 3.82 -13.53
CA LEU A 159 17.09 3.11 -13.79
C LEU A 159 16.83 1.72 -14.36
N ALA A 160 15.85 1.00 -13.84
CA ALA A 160 15.46 -0.31 -14.37
C ALA A 160 14.93 -0.21 -15.81
N SER A 161 14.14 0.81 -16.13
CA SER A 161 13.63 1.06 -17.48
C SER A 161 14.76 1.40 -18.47
N ILE A 162 15.76 2.18 -18.05
CA ILE A 162 16.95 2.49 -18.85
C ILE A 162 17.74 1.21 -19.15
N GLU A 163 17.98 0.38 -18.12
CA GLU A 163 18.70 -0.88 -18.30
C GLU A 163 17.94 -1.87 -19.18
N LYS A 164 16.61 -1.95 -19.02
CA LYS A 164 15.76 -2.74 -19.91
C LYS A 164 15.84 -2.25 -21.35
N SER A 165 15.79 -0.95 -21.59
CA SER A 165 15.92 -0.37 -22.93
C SER A 165 17.28 -0.70 -23.55
N ARG A 166 18.36 -0.75 -22.76
CA ARG A 166 19.69 -1.17 -23.20
C ARG A 166 19.70 -2.64 -23.64
N GLN A 167 19.06 -3.52 -22.87
CA GLN A 167 19.00 -4.96 -23.17
C GLN A 167 18.10 -5.26 -24.37
N ASP A 168 17.00 -4.53 -24.51
CA ASP A 168 16.03 -4.68 -25.60
C ASP A 168 16.46 -3.97 -26.90
N ALA A 169 17.60 -3.25 -26.89
CA ALA A 169 18.11 -2.56 -28.06
C ALA A 169 18.38 -3.56 -29.18
N LYS A 170 17.85 -3.28 -30.38
CA LYS A 170 18.06 -4.10 -31.57
C LYS A 170 19.50 -3.95 -32.04
N THR A 171 19.96 -4.92 -32.86
CA THR A 171 21.33 -4.96 -33.39
C THR A 171 21.73 -3.76 -34.25
N ASP A 172 20.77 -2.97 -34.72
CA ASP A 172 20.97 -1.71 -35.45
C ASP A 172 21.12 -0.48 -34.58
N ARG A 173 21.03 -0.64 -33.26
CA ARG A 173 21.16 0.45 -32.28
C ARG A 173 21.95 0.01 -31.06
N LEU A 174 23.01 0.75 -30.78
CA LEU A 174 23.81 0.55 -29.59
C LEU A 174 23.33 1.54 -28.51
N VAL A 175 23.11 1.01 -27.32
CA VAL A 175 22.76 1.81 -26.13
C VAL A 175 23.84 1.57 -25.10
N GLN A 176 24.61 2.62 -24.82
CA GLN A 176 25.63 2.61 -23.76
C GLN A 176 25.17 3.50 -22.60
N ILE A 177 25.37 3.03 -21.37
CA ILE A 177 24.98 3.76 -20.17
C ILE A 177 26.24 4.04 -19.34
N GLU A 178 26.52 5.32 -19.16
CA GLU A 178 27.65 5.80 -18.39
C GLU A 178 27.19 6.44 -17.07
N ASN A 179 28.03 6.36 -16.04
CA ASN A 179 27.81 7.09 -14.81
C ASN A 179 28.65 8.38 -14.84
N ILE A 180 28.00 9.53 -15.01
CA ILE A 180 28.67 10.82 -15.15
C ILE A 180 28.82 11.56 -13.82
N GLY A 181 28.39 10.97 -12.71
CA GLY A 181 28.53 11.57 -11.39
C GLY A 181 27.45 11.18 -10.41
N LYS A 182 27.38 11.96 -9.32
CA LYS A 182 26.38 11.78 -8.27
C LYS A 182 25.64 13.08 -7.99
N SER A 183 24.34 12.95 -7.74
CA SER A 183 23.52 14.07 -7.27
C SER A 183 23.91 14.48 -5.84
N ALA A 184 23.40 15.62 -5.37
CA ALA A 184 23.57 16.07 -3.98
C ALA A 184 23.05 15.05 -2.93
N GLN A 185 22.20 14.12 -3.33
CA GLN A 185 21.70 13.02 -2.49
C GLN A 185 22.46 11.70 -2.67
N GLY A 186 23.61 11.74 -3.36
CA GLY A 186 24.45 10.57 -3.59
C GLY A 186 23.92 9.59 -4.66
N ARG A 187 22.84 9.92 -5.37
CA ARG A 187 22.28 9.09 -6.44
C ARG A 187 23.11 9.22 -7.70
N ASP A 188 23.32 8.10 -8.39
CA ASP A 188 24.01 8.08 -9.67
C ASP A 188 23.26 8.88 -10.73
N ILE A 189 23.99 9.71 -11.46
CA ILE A 189 23.51 10.41 -12.65
C ILE A 189 23.96 9.60 -13.86
N LYS A 190 23.01 9.05 -14.60
CA LYS A 190 23.28 8.21 -15.76
C LYS A 190 23.18 9.03 -17.04
N LEU A 191 24.16 8.83 -17.95
CA LEU A 191 24.13 9.28 -19.33
C LEU A 191 23.81 8.11 -20.23
N GLY A 192 22.74 8.21 -21.02
CA GLY A 192 22.42 7.27 -22.06
C GLY A 192 22.92 7.77 -23.42
N ILE A 193 23.72 6.98 -24.12
CA ILE A 193 24.23 7.25 -25.45
C ILE A 193 23.58 6.25 -26.40
N ILE A 194 22.96 6.71 -27.47
CA ILE A 194 22.33 5.87 -28.49
C ILE A 194 22.98 6.17 -29.82
N SER A 195 23.49 5.14 -30.48
CA SER A 195 24.12 5.26 -31.79
C SER A 195 23.83 4.04 -32.64
N SER A 196 24.06 4.16 -33.97
CA SER A 196 24.04 3.05 -34.91
C SER A 196 25.37 2.26 -34.94
N ASP A 197 26.47 2.86 -34.43
CA ASP A 197 27.79 2.26 -34.45
C ASP A 197 28.64 2.63 -33.23
N GLN A 198 29.58 1.74 -32.89
CA GLN A 198 30.47 1.88 -31.73
C GLN A 198 31.46 3.05 -31.90
N LYS A 199 31.93 3.29 -33.11
CA LYS A 199 32.90 4.35 -33.35
C LYS A 199 32.35 5.72 -32.99
N SER A 200 31.09 6.00 -33.30
CA SER A 200 30.42 7.27 -32.93
C SER A 200 30.33 7.44 -31.41
N ILE A 201 30.12 6.35 -30.65
CA ILE A 201 30.14 6.38 -29.20
C ILE A 201 31.55 6.70 -28.67
N ASP A 202 32.55 6.00 -29.17
CA ASP A 202 33.94 6.17 -28.74
C ASP A 202 34.47 7.57 -29.07
N ASP A 203 34.15 8.10 -30.25
CA ASP A 203 34.51 9.45 -30.67
C ASP A 203 33.85 10.49 -29.73
N TYR A 204 32.59 10.32 -29.38
CA TYR A 204 31.88 11.20 -28.40
C TYR A 204 32.53 11.18 -27.02
N LEU A 205 32.78 9.97 -26.47
CA LEU A 205 33.38 9.82 -25.14
C LEU A 205 34.83 10.30 -25.05
N SER A 206 35.57 10.29 -26.20
CA SER A 206 36.95 10.77 -26.23
C SER A 206 37.06 12.30 -26.24
N THR A 207 35.96 13.01 -26.53
CA THR A 207 35.92 14.48 -26.63
C THR A 207 35.26 15.14 -25.40
N THR A 208 34.75 14.37 -24.45
CA THR A 208 34.15 14.82 -23.22
C THR A 208 35.03 14.56 -22.02
#